data_a95b07bb53749d2e7a1fabf15d5fd9ab
#
_entry.id   a95b07bb53749d2e7a1fabf15d5fd9ab
#
_cell.length_a   1.000
_cell.length_b   1.000
_cell.length_c   1.000
_cell.angle_alpha   90.00
_cell.angle_beta   90.00
_cell.angle_gamma   90.00
#
_symmetry.space_group_name_H-M   'P 1'
#
loop_
_entity.id
_entity.type
_entity.pdbx_description
1 polymer ?
#
loop_
_entity_poly.entity_id
_entity_poly.type
_entity_poly.pdbx_seq_one_letter_code
_entity_poly.pdbx_strand_id
1 'polypeptide(L)'
;MLNVGEGGDEGGKPIFALHGTPGSTMLFGPHVSDASRRGIRLISYDRPGYGGSSRHPGRRVADAAKDVETIADSLGLDRFAVWGISGGGPHALGCAALLSKRVVAAASLASPAPYPSPGLDWLSGQGEDNVSEFRASMAGPEELGKFLEPQWAMFLKATPEEVAKNLESIISPVDRGALLGALRPYLVANMQAGLKPGYHGWEDDDLAFVSAWGFRPSELSVPVLLWQGRHDRMVPYAHGKWLAEHIRGVDARLSPDDGHLTLLERRVPETHAWLLTHF
;
A
#
# COMPACT_ATOMS: atom_id res chain seq x y z
N MET A 1 17.19 -4.21 10.50
CA MET A 1 16.20 -5.00 11.25
C MET A 1 14.82 -4.64 10.71
N LEU A 2 13.94 -5.62 10.52
CA LEU A 2 12.54 -5.42 10.11
C LEU A 2 11.62 -5.87 11.25
N ASN A 3 10.64 -5.03 11.59
CA ASN A 3 9.59 -5.37 12.54
C ASN A 3 8.43 -6.04 11.80
N VAL A 4 8.06 -7.25 12.23
CA VAL A 4 7.07 -8.11 11.55
C VAL A 4 5.87 -8.32 12.46
N GLY A 5 4.67 -8.31 11.89
CA GLY A 5 3.42 -8.64 12.55
C GLY A 5 2.71 -9.78 11.82
N GLU A 6 1.98 -10.58 12.57
CA GLU A 6 1.23 -11.71 12.04
C GLU A 6 -0.22 -11.71 12.55
N GLY A 7 -1.09 -12.33 11.77
CA GLY A 7 -2.50 -12.52 12.14
C GLY A 7 -3.16 -13.59 11.27
N GLY A 8 -4.41 -13.90 11.57
CA GLY A 8 -5.14 -14.94 10.84
C GLY A 8 -4.92 -16.33 11.42
N ASP A 9 -4.74 -17.33 10.56
CA ASP A 9 -4.49 -18.74 10.92
C ASP A 9 -2.99 -19.03 10.79
N GLU A 10 -2.31 -19.32 11.89
CA GLU A 10 -0.87 -19.59 11.94
C GLU A 10 -0.45 -20.74 11.00
N GLY A 11 -1.29 -21.78 10.86
CA GLY A 11 -1.06 -22.91 9.95
C GLY A 11 -1.55 -22.68 8.52
N GLY A 12 -2.11 -21.50 8.24
CA GLY A 12 -2.75 -21.17 6.98
C GLY A 12 -1.79 -20.85 5.84
N LYS A 13 -2.36 -20.56 4.66
CA LYS A 13 -1.59 -20.13 3.49
C LYS A 13 -0.94 -18.76 3.74
N PRO A 14 0.38 -18.60 3.56
CA PRO A 14 1.07 -17.36 3.87
C PRO A 14 0.77 -16.28 2.83
N ILE A 15 0.25 -15.15 3.29
CA ILE A 15 -0.03 -13.97 2.47
C ILE A 15 0.57 -12.74 3.13
N PHE A 16 1.48 -12.06 2.43
CA PHE A 16 2.00 -10.78 2.87
C PHE A 16 1.00 -9.66 2.58
N ALA A 17 0.74 -8.84 3.60
CA ALA A 17 -0.13 -7.66 3.53
C ALA A 17 0.73 -6.39 3.70
N LEU A 18 0.92 -5.64 2.62
CA LEU A 18 1.78 -4.45 2.59
C LEU A 18 0.97 -3.18 2.83
N HIS A 19 1.33 -2.45 3.88
CA HIS A 19 0.62 -1.24 4.32
C HIS A 19 0.72 -0.09 3.31
N GLY A 20 -0.24 0.84 3.37
CA GLY A 20 -0.23 2.11 2.62
C GLY A 20 0.87 3.07 3.11
N THR A 21 0.87 4.28 2.58
CA THR A 21 1.82 5.35 2.94
C THR A 21 1.06 6.56 3.49
N PRO A 22 1.35 7.03 4.72
CA PRO A 22 2.12 6.33 5.75
C PRO A 22 1.32 5.20 6.43
N GLY A 23 2.02 4.22 7.02
CA GLY A 23 1.37 3.11 7.70
C GLY A 23 2.34 2.28 8.54
N SER A 24 1.87 1.14 9.06
CA SER A 24 2.66 0.23 9.89
C SER A 24 2.28 -1.24 9.68
N THR A 25 2.95 -2.12 10.41
CA THR A 25 2.65 -3.56 10.45
C THR A 25 1.28 -3.91 11.04
N MET A 26 0.54 -2.93 11.58
CA MET A 26 -0.77 -3.17 12.19
C MET A 26 -1.77 -3.68 11.15
N LEU A 27 -2.38 -4.84 11.41
CA LEU A 27 -3.40 -5.45 10.58
C LEU A 27 -4.81 -5.00 11.00
N PHE A 28 -5.69 -4.76 10.04
CA PHE A 28 -7.09 -4.41 10.32
C PHE A 28 -7.87 -5.63 10.82
N GLY A 29 -8.50 -5.52 11.99
CA GLY A 29 -9.18 -6.64 12.66
C GLY A 29 -10.17 -7.43 11.79
N PRO A 30 -11.06 -6.78 11.01
CA PRO A 30 -11.93 -7.47 10.05
C PRO A 30 -11.18 -8.31 9.00
N HIS A 31 -10.01 -7.84 8.52
CA HIS A 31 -9.18 -8.59 7.57
C HIS A 31 -8.55 -9.81 8.24
N VAL A 32 -8.07 -9.66 9.49
CA VAL A 32 -7.54 -10.77 10.30
C VAL A 32 -8.62 -11.82 10.52
N SER A 33 -9.84 -11.39 10.86
CA SER A 33 -10.99 -12.29 11.05
C SER A 33 -11.38 -13.03 9.77
N ASP A 34 -11.34 -12.35 8.60
CA ASP A 34 -11.58 -12.98 7.31
C ASP A 34 -10.48 -13.98 6.96
N ALA A 35 -9.23 -13.61 7.19
CA ALA A 35 -8.06 -14.47 6.97
C ALA A 35 -8.14 -15.76 7.82
N SER A 36 -8.46 -15.63 9.12
CA SER A 36 -8.64 -16.80 10.02
C SER A 36 -9.69 -17.78 9.48
N ARG A 37 -10.85 -17.28 9.05
CA ARG A 37 -11.93 -18.12 8.50
C ARG A 37 -11.55 -18.84 7.21
N ARG A 38 -10.57 -18.30 6.46
CA ARG A 38 -10.12 -18.84 5.17
C ARG A 38 -8.88 -19.70 5.26
N GLY A 39 -8.31 -19.89 6.44
CA GLY A 39 -7.03 -20.59 6.58
C GLY A 39 -5.88 -19.80 5.95
N ILE A 40 -5.82 -18.49 6.19
CA ILE A 40 -4.75 -17.60 5.74
C ILE A 40 -3.93 -17.15 6.94
N ARG A 41 -2.60 -17.27 6.83
CA ARG A 41 -1.62 -16.64 7.69
C ARG A 41 -1.25 -15.29 7.06
N LEU A 42 -1.75 -14.18 7.63
CA LEU A 42 -1.37 -12.83 7.22
C LEU A 42 -0.04 -12.46 7.86
N ILE A 43 0.87 -11.94 7.05
CA ILE A 43 2.18 -11.45 7.47
C ILE A 43 2.29 -10.00 7.00
N SER A 44 2.60 -9.10 7.91
CA SER A 44 2.86 -7.70 7.60
C SER A 44 4.19 -7.28 8.19
N TYR A 45 4.74 -6.17 7.73
CA TYR A 45 5.95 -5.59 8.33
C TYR A 45 5.95 -4.07 8.19
N ASP A 46 6.61 -3.40 9.11
CA ASP A 46 6.93 -2.00 8.95
C ASP A 46 7.98 -1.87 7.85
N ARG A 47 7.67 -1.19 6.73
CA ARG A 47 8.70 -0.89 5.73
C ARG A 47 9.85 -0.10 6.37
N PRO A 48 11.08 -0.16 5.80
CA PRO A 48 12.22 0.57 6.34
C PRO A 48 11.92 2.04 6.62
N GLY A 49 12.22 2.49 7.84
CA GLY A 49 11.97 3.85 8.31
C GLY A 49 10.63 4.06 9.01
N TYR A 50 9.73 3.07 9.00
CA TYR A 50 8.48 3.07 9.77
C TYR A 50 8.59 2.24 11.05
N GLY A 51 7.78 2.58 12.03
CA GLY A 51 7.52 1.80 13.23
C GLY A 51 8.79 1.28 13.91
N GLY A 52 8.92 -0.04 14.00
CA GLY A 52 10.09 -0.70 14.60
C GLY A 52 11.21 -1.08 13.63
N SER A 53 11.07 -0.76 12.32
CA SER A 53 12.06 -1.12 11.32
C SER A 53 13.17 -0.08 11.16
N SER A 54 14.40 -0.56 10.93
CA SER A 54 15.54 0.33 10.63
C SER A 54 15.31 1.04 9.29
N ARG A 55 15.69 2.33 9.20
CA ARG A 55 15.62 3.08 7.94
C ARG A 55 16.59 2.52 6.89
N HIS A 56 16.19 2.58 5.63
CA HIS A 56 16.99 2.31 4.45
C HIS A 56 16.86 3.50 3.48
N PRO A 57 17.69 4.54 3.63
CA PRO A 57 17.60 5.74 2.79
C PRO A 57 17.87 5.43 1.33
N GLY A 58 17.11 6.08 0.43
CA GLY A 58 17.27 5.94 -1.01
C GLY A 58 16.79 4.59 -1.57
N ARG A 59 16.00 3.84 -0.79
CA ARG A 59 15.34 2.62 -1.29
C ARG A 59 14.41 2.92 -2.46
N ARG A 60 14.27 1.96 -3.34
CA ARG A 60 13.33 1.97 -4.45
C ARG A 60 12.13 1.08 -4.10
N VAL A 61 11.07 1.17 -4.89
CA VAL A 61 9.92 0.27 -4.80
C VAL A 61 10.35 -1.21 -4.87
N ALA A 62 11.31 -1.54 -5.75
CA ALA A 62 11.86 -2.89 -5.92
C ALA A 62 12.49 -3.48 -4.65
N ASP A 63 13.01 -2.65 -3.76
CA ASP A 63 13.76 -3.13 -2.59
C ASP A 63 12.86 -3.84 -1.57
N ALA A 64 11.53 -3.61 -1.62
CA ALA A 64 10.56 -4.37 -0.84
C ALA A 64 10.60 -5.88 -1.12
N ALA A 65 11.01 -6.30 -2.31
CA ALA A 65 11.20 -7.71 -2.61
C ALA A 65 12.27 -8.35 -1.72
N LYS A 66 13.38 -7.63 -1.46
CA LYS A 66 14.43 -8.12 -0.56
C LYS A 66 13.97 -8.20 0.89
N ASP A 67 13.17 -7.24 1.34
CA ASP A 67 12.59 -7.26 2.69
C ASP A 67 11.66 -8.47 2.86
N VAL A 68 10.73 -8.67 1.92
CA VAL A 68 9.78 -9.80 1.93
C VAL A 68 10.52 -11.14 1.81
N GLU A 69 11.55 -11.25 0.96
CA GLU A 69 12.39 -12.44 0.86
C GLU A 69 13.06 -12.77 2.19
N THR A 70 13.66 -11.76 2.84
CA THR A 70 14.34 -11.92 4.13
C THR A 70 13.37 -12.40 5.22
N ILE A 71 12.15 -11.85 5.26
CA ILE A 71 11.12 -12.27 6.21
C ILE A 71 10.66 -13.70 5.90
N ALA A 72 10.38 -13.99 4.62
CA ALA A 72 9.96 -15.32 4.20
C ALA A 72 11.00 -16.40 4.54
N ASP A 73 12.29 -16.11 4.35
CA ASP A 73 13.39 -17.02 4.73
C ASP A 73 13.42 -17.25 6.24
N SER A 74 13.27 -16.19 7.04
CA SER A 74 13.27 -16.29 8.51
C SER A 74 12.08 -17.09 9.05
N LEU A 75 10.96 -17.10 8.32
CA LEU A 75 9.74 -17.85 8.67
C LEU A 75 9.66 -19.23 7.99
N GLY A 76 10.65 -19.61 7.19
CA GLY A 76 10.70 -20.90 6.48
C GLY A 76 9.63 -21.03 5.39
N LEU A 77 9.27 -19.94 4.71
CA LEU A 77 8.21 -19.90 3.72
C LEU A 77 8.79 -20.00 2.31
N ASP A 78 8.58 -21.10 1.60
CA ASP A 78 9.03 -21.27 0.22
C ASP A 78 8.16 -20.51 -0.79
N ARG A 79 6.83 -20.54 -0.60
CA ARG A 79 5.85 -19.92 -1.50
C ARG A 79 4.82 -19.14 -0.70
N PHE A 80 4.44 -17.98 -1.21
CA PHE A 80 3.47 -17.08 -0.58
C PHE A 80 2.78 -16.21 -1.63
N ALA A 81 1.64 -15.64 -1.26
CA ALA A 81 1.01 -14.56 -2.03
C ALA A 81 1.34 -13.21 -1.39
N VAL A 82 1.08 -12.13 -2.12
CA VAL A 82 1.28 -10.77 -1.61
C VAL A 82 0.15 -9.86 -2.07
N TRP A 83 -0.30 -8.97 -1.20
CA TRP A 83 -1.14 -7.85 -1.60
C TRP A 83 -0.69 -6.56 -0.94
N GLY A 84 -1.04 -5.43 -1.55
CA GLY A 84 -0.77 -4.12 -1.00
C GLY A 84 -1.86 -3.12 -1.36
N ILE A 85 -2.07 -2.15 -0.46
CA ILE A 85 -3.01 -1.05 -0.64
C ILE A 85 -2.27 0.27 -0.79
N SER A 86 -2.73 1.16 -1.69
CA SER A 86 -2.16 2.50 -1.85
C SER A 86 -0.64 2.41 -2.12
N GLY A 87 0.19 3.08 -1.33
CA GLY A 87 1.65 2.95 -1.39
C GLY A 87 2.20 1.53 -1.21
N GLY A 88 1.42 0.60 -0.63
CA GLY A 88 1.78 -0.82 -0.58
C GLY A 88 1.64 -1.55 -1.91
N GLY A 89 0.78 -1.05 -2.81
CA GLY A 89 0.52 -1.68 -4.11
C GLY A 89 1.75 -1.79 -5.01
N PRO A 90 2.51 -0.71 -5.25
CA PRO A 90 3.76 -0.78 -6.00
C PRO A 90 4.75 -1.79 -5.42
N HIS A 91 4.88 -1.85 -4.09
CA HIS A 91 5.75 -2.79 -3.41
C HIS A 91 5.31 -4.25 -3.59
N ALA A 92 3.99 -4.52 -3.59
CA ALA A 92 3.45 -5.84 -3.91
C ALA A 92 3.75 -6.25 -5.36
N LEU A 93 3.63 -5.32 -6.31
CA LEU A 93 4.03 -5.54 -7.71
C LEU A 93 5.54 -5.78 -7.84
N GLY A 94 6.38 -5.09 -7.04
CA GLY A 94 7.82 -5.31 -6.97
C GLY A 94 8.16 -6.73 -6.49
N CYS A 95 7.49 -7.22 -5.45
CA CYS A 95 7.62 -8.61 -5.00
C CYS A 95 7.23 -9.61 -6.10
N ALA A 96 6.12 -9.37 -6.80
CA ALA A 96 5.66 -10.20 -7.91
C ALA A 96 6.65 -10.25 -9.08
N ALA A 97 7.28 -9.12 -9.40
CA ALA A 97 8.26 -9.04 -10.48
C ALA A 97 9.58 -9.75 -10.16
N LEU A 98 10.08 -9.57 -8.94
CA LEU A 98 11.44 -9.98 -8.56
C LEU A 98 11.51 -11.33 -7.84
N LEU A 99 10.39 -11.78 -7.25
CA LEU A 99 10.29 -13.06 -6.55
C LEU A 99 9.32 -14.03 -7.23
N SER A 100 9.26 -14.01 -8.56
CA SER A 100 8.28 -14.78 -9.35
C SER A 100 8.34 -16.30 -9.16
N LYS A 101 9.44 -16.84 -8.60
CA LYS A 101 9.54 -18.26 -8.24
C LYS A 101 8.89 -18.60 -6.89
N ARG A 102 8.66 -17.61 -6.05
CA ARG A 102 8.11 -17.74 -4.68
C ARG A 102 6.72 -17.12 -4.54
N VAL A 103 6.48 -15.99 -5.20
CA VAL A 103 5.16 -15.33 -5.23
C VAL A 103 4.23 -16.11 -6.14
N VAL A 104 3.17 -16.69 -5.56
CA VAL A 104 2.17 -17.46 -6.32
C VAL A 104 1.18 -16.57 -7.06
N ALA A 105 0.84 -15.44 -6.47
CA ALA A 105 -0.01 -14.40 -7.04
C ALA A 105 0.18 -13.09 -6.26
N ALA A 106 -0.14 -11.96 -6.89
CA ALA A 106 -0.11 -10.65 -6.26
C ALA A 106 -1.43 -9.90 -6.44
N ALA A 107 -1.75 -9.03 -5.49
CA ALA A 107 -2.86 -8.08 -5.65
C ALA A 107 -2.42 -6.66 -5.30
N SER A 108 -2.88 -5.70 -6.11
CA SER A 108 -2.59 -4.28 -5.96
C SER A 108 -3.88 -3.49 -5.91
N LEU A 109 -4.14 -2.81 -4.79
CA LEU A 109 -5.38 -2.09 -4.54
C LEU A 109 -5.07 -0.58 -4.44
N ALA A 110 -5.83 0.25 -5.17
CA ALA A 110 -5.68 1.71 -5.12
C ALA A 110 -4.22 2.18 -5.26
N SER A 111 -3.50 1.60 -6.21
CA SER A 111 -2.05 1.76 -6.37
C SER A 111 -1.69 2.88 -7.33
N PRO A 112 -0.72 3.75 -7.00
CA PRO A 112 -0.15 4.63 -8.01
C PRO A 112 0.54 3.82 -9.12
N ALA A 113 0.57 4.41 -10.33
CA ALA A 113 1.40 3.94 -11.43
C ALA A 113 2.84 4.49 -11.29
N PRO A 114 3.84 3.91 -11.98
CA PRO A 114 5.19 4.47 -11.98
C PRO A 114 5.23 5.93 -12.41
N TYR A 115 6.22 6.68 -11.91
CA TYR A 115 6.48 8.04 -12.38
C TYR A 115 7.88 8.11 -13.03
N PRO A 116 8.00 8.77 -14.20
CA PRO A 116 6.92 9.18 -15.09
C PRO A 116 6.29 8.00 -15.84
N SER A 117 5.00 8.11 -16.15
CA SER A 117 4.28 7.13 -16.97
C SER A 117 3.81 7.79 -18.27
N PRO A 118 4.27 7.34 -19.43
CA PRO A 118 3.82 7.90 -20.71
C PRO A 118 2.29 7.83 -20.86
N GLY A 119 1.67 8.95 -21.24
CA GLY A 119 0.23 9.04 -21.43
C GLY A 119 -0.61 9.21 -20.16
N LEU A 120 0.01 9.26 -18.97
CA LEU A 120 -0.67 9.54 -17.72
C LEU A 120 -0.27 10.91 -17.18
N ASP A 121 -1.25 11.79 -17.00
CA ASP A 121 -1.07 12.98 -16.15
C ASP A 121 -1.14 12.51 -14.69
N TRP A 122 0.04 12.31 -14.09
CA TRP A 122 0.19 11.59 -12.83
C TRP A 122 -0.47 12.30 -11.64
N LEU A 123 -0.53 13.62 -11.64
CA LEU A 123 -1.15 14.42 -10.57
C LEU A 123 -2.64 14.71 -10.80
N SER A 124 -3.12 14.53 -12.02
CA SER A 124 -4.50 14.89 -12.38
C SER A 124 -5.53 14.05 -11.64
N GLY A 125 -6.46 14.73 -10.96
CA GLY A 125 -7.54 14.09 -10.20
C GLY A 125 -7.21 13.76 -8.74
N GLN A 126 -5.97 13.96 -8.30
CA GLN A 126 -5.61 13.89 -6.88
C GLN A 126 -6.19 15.07 -6.11
N GLY A 127 -6.43 14.88 -4.81
CA GLY A 127 -6.76 15.97 -3.90
C GLY A 127 -5.58 16.94 -3.71
N GLU A 128 -5.87 18.17 -3.30
CA GLU A 128 -4.88 19.26 -3.25
C GLU A 128 -3.67 18.93 -2.35
N ASP A 129 -3.88 18.28 -1.23
CA ASP A 129 -2.80 17.92 -0.31
C ASP A 129 -1.85 16.89 -0.95
N ASN A 130 -2.38 15.86 -1.62
CA ASN A 130 -1.55 14.89 -2.36
C ASN A 130 -0.81 15.55 -3.53
N VAL A 131 -1.44 16.49 -4.26
CA VAL A 131 -0.76 17.24 -5.33
C VAL A 131 0.42 18.02 -4.75
N SER A 132 0.26 18.63 -3.57
CA SER A 132 1.32 19.41 -2.91
C SER A 132 2.45 18.50 -2.44
N GLU A 133 2.12 17.37 -1.82
CA GLU A 133 3.05 16.33 -1.37
C GLU A 133 3.91 15.79 -2.52
N PHE A 134 3.28 15.35 -3.61
CA PHE A 134 4.03 14.79 -4.74
C PHE A 134 4.79 15.84 -5.55
N ARG A 135 4.35 17.10 -5.59
CA ARG A 135 5.18 18.20 -6.12
C ARG A 135 6.44 18.41 -5.29
N ALA A 136 6.31 18.37 -3.97
CA ALA A 136 7.46 18.44 -3.07
C ALA A 136 8.39 17.22 -3.25
N SER A 137 7.82 16.01 -3.41
CA SER A 137 8.59 14.79 -3.71
C SER A 137 9.39 14.89 -5.01
N MET A 138 8.76 15.43 -6.09
CA MET A 138 9.42 15.65 -7.37
C MET A 138 10.51 16.73 -7.31
N ALA A 139 10.39 17.70 -6.38
CA ALA A 139 11.40 18.73 -6.15
C ALA A 139 12.60 18.21 -5.34
N GLY A 140 12.46 17.07 -4.67
CA GLY A 140 13.53 16.38 -3.95
C GLY A 140 13.38 16.36 -2.42
N PRO A 141 14.31 15.68 -1.72
CA PRO A 141 14.16 15.35 -0.30
C PRO A 141 14.08 16.58 0.62
N GLU A 142 14.75 17.68 0.26
CA GLU A 142 14.72 18.91 1.09
C GLU A 142 13.32 19.55 1.08
N GLU A 143 12.69 19.68 -0.08
CA GLU A 143 11.35 20.26 -0.20
C GLU A 143 10.29 19.31 0.37
N LEU A 144 10.46 18.01 0.16
CA LEU A 144 9.56 17.00 0.75
C LEU A 144 9.66 17.01 2.28
N GLY A 145 10.85 17.07 2.85
CA GLY A 145 11.03 17.16 4.31
C GLY A 145 10.32 18.39 4.91
N LYS A 146 10.43 19.57 4.27
CA LYS A 146 9.71 20.78 4.69
C LYS A 146 8.19 20.61 4.67
N PHE A 147 7.67 19.83 3.71
CA PHE A 147 6.24 19.51 3.63
C PHE A 147 5.81 18.48 4.68
N LEU A 148 6.58 17.39 4.87
CA LEU A 148 6.18 16.27 5.71
C LEU A 148 6.35 16.52 7.22
N GLU A 149 7.37 17.29 7.64
CA GLU A 149 7.66 17.50 9.07
C GLU A 149 6.46 18.08 9.84
N PRO A 150 5.77 19.15 9.39
CA PRO A 150 4.59 19.67 10.08
C PRO A 150 3.41 18.67 10.04
N GLN A 151 3.23 17.93 8.94
CA GLN A 151 2.19 16.91 8.81
C GLN A 151 2.42 15.76 9.82
N TRP A 152 3.65 15.27 9.89
CA TRP A 152 4.06 14.27 10.88
C TRP A 152 3.77 14.70 12.31
N ALA A 153 4.19 15.91 12.68
CA ALA A 153 3.99 16.45 14.03
C ALA A 153 2.49 16.56 14.39
N MET A 154 1.66 16.89 13.41
CA MET A 154 0.20 16.96 13.53
C MET A 154 -0.38 15.55 13.70
N PHE A 155 -0.07 14.60 12.80
CA PHE A 155 -0.66 13.25 12.83
C PHE A 155 -0.33 12.47 14.11
N LEU A 156 0.86 12.65 14.69
CA LEU A 156 1.23 11.98 15.93
C LEU A 156 0.35 12.35 17.13
N LYS A 157 -0.26 13.54 17.11
CA LYS A 157 -1.06 14.07 18.23
C LYS A 157 -2.55 14.13 17.92
N ALA A 158 -2.92 13.99 16.65
CA ALA A 158 -4.30 14.18 16.20
C ALA A 158 -5.22 13.06 16.72
N THR A 159 -6.41 13.46 17.12
CA THR A 159 -7.52 12.52 17.36
C THR A 159 -8.04 11.96 16.04
N PRO A 160 -8.81 10.84 16.06
CA PRO A 160 -9.42 10.30 14.86
C PRO A 160 -10.32 11.31 14.11
N GLU A 161 -10.97 12.20 14.83
CA GLU A 161 -11.82 13.28 14.28
C GLU A 161 -10.99 14.33 13.56
N GLU A 162 -9.87 14.75 14.13
CA GLU A 162 -8.94 15.71 13.54
C GLU A 162 -8.26 15.15 12.29
N VAL A 163 -7.84 13.88 12.33
CA VAL A 163 -7.29 13.21 11.13
C VAL A 163 -8.32 13.15 10.01
N ALA A 164 -9.57 12.77 10.29
CA ALA A 164 -10.61 12.72 9.28
C ALA A 164 -10.87 14.10 8.64
N LYS A 165 -10.81 15.17 9.44
CA LYS A 165 -10.95 16.55 8.95
C LYS A 165 -9.74 16.95 8.07
N ASN A 166 -8.53 16.61 8.48
CA ASN A 166 -7.31 16.95 7.74
C ASN A 166 -7.21 16.19 6.41
N LEU A 167 -7.80 15.01 6.31
CA LEU A 167 -7.86 14.24 5.07
C LEU A 167 -9.03 14.64 4.15
N GLU A 168 -9.83 15.65 4.50
CA GLU A 168 -11.08 15.98 3.78
C GLU A 168 -10.83 16.34 2.30
N SER A 169 -9.70 16.96 1.96
CA SER A 169 -9.33 17.34 0.60
C SER A 169 -9.11 16.13 -0.32
N ILE A 170 -8.63 15.01 0.25
CA ILE A 170 -8.27 13.80 -0.47
C ILE A 170 -9.30 12.68 -0.34
N ILE A 171 -10.31 12.83 0.54
CA ILE A 171 -11.38 11.83 0.73
C ILE A 171 -12.55 12.12 -0.19
N SER A 172 -12.97 11.11 -0.94
CA SER A 172 -14.18 11.17 -1.76
C SER A 172 -15.47 11.05 -0.93
N PRO A 173 -16.63 11.49 -1.46
CA PRO A 173 -17.92 11.30 -0.77
C PRO A 173 -18.23 9.83 -0.43
N VAL A 174 -17.82 8.87 -1.28
CA VAL A 174 -18.05 7.44 -1.02
C VAL A 174 -17.15 6.91 0.10
N ASP A 175 -15.94 7.46 0.25
CA ASP A 175 -14.99 7.06 1.29
C ASP A 175 -15.38 7.61 2.68
N ARG A 176 -16.13 8.72 2.74
CA ARG A 176 -16.63 9.27 4.02
C ARG A 176 -17.44 8.24 4.81
N GLY A 177 -18.20 7.39 4.12
CA GLY A 177 -18.95 6.30 4.75
C GLY A 177 -18.05 5.29 5.46
N ALA A 178 -16.94 4.93 4.86
CA ALA A 178 -15.96 4.00 5.44
C ALA A 178 -15.33 4.53 6.74
N LEU A 179 -15.24 5.86 6.88
CA LEU A 179 -14.70 6.50 8.08
C LEU A 179 -15.70 6.61 9.25
N LEU A 180 -16.94 6.19 9.08
CA LEU A 180 -17.92 6.18 10.19
C LEU A 180 -17.80 4.94 11.08
N GLY A 181 -17.10 3.91 10.63
CA GLY A 181 -16.94 2.61 11.30
C GLY A 181 -15.57 2.40 11.93
N ALA A 182 -15.23 1.12 12.08
CA ALA A 182 -13.98 0.66 12.68
C ALA A 182 -12.71 1.05 11.89
N LEU A 183 -12.86 1.43 10.61
CA LEU A 183 -11.73 1.78 9.76
C LEU A 183 -11.05 3.06 10.23
N ARG A 184 -11.80 4.08 10.67
CA ARG A 184 -11.23 5.37 11.13
C ARG A 184 -10.25 5.22 12.29
N PRO A 185 -10.61 4.63 13.45
CA PRO A 185 -9.67 4.47 14.56
C PRO A 185 -8.48 3.58 14.18
N TYR A 186 -8.69 2.57 13.34
CA TYR A 186 -7.61 1.75 12.82
C TYR A 186 -6.63 2.58 11.99
N LEU A 187 -7.08 3.36 11.02
CA LEU A 187 -6.21 4.18 10.16
C LEU A 187 -5.35 5.13 10.98
N VAL A 188 -5.94 5.80 11.96
CA VAL A 188 -5.21 6.71 12.84
C VAL A 188 -4.15 5.98 13.66
N ALA A 189 -4.52 4.88 14.30
CA ALA A 189 -3.58 4.09 15.10
C ALA A 189 -2.46 3.51 14.23
N ASN A 190 -2.78 3.03 13.01
CA ASN A 190 -1.83 2.51 12.05
C ASN A 190 -0.81 3.57 11.60
N MET A 191 -1.28 4.77 11.23
CA MET A 191 -0.43 5.90 10.85
C MET A 191 0.46 6.34 12.02
N GLN A 192 -0.11 6.52 13.23
CA GLN A 192 0.64 6.92 14.42
C GLN A 192 1.72 5.91 14.80
N ALA A 193 1.42 4.60 14.69
CA ALA A 193 2.39 3.55 14.94
C ALA A 193 3.55 3.60 13.94
N GLY A 194 3.24 3.76 12.65
CA GLY A 194 4.24 3.87 11.58
C GLY A 194 5.11 5.11 11.72
N LEU A 195 4.51 6.24 12.06
CA LEU A 195 5.18 7.54 12.16
C LEU A 195 5.89 7.79 13.51
N LYS A 196 5.81 6.84 14.44
CA LYS A 196 6.44 6.98 15.77
C LYS A 196 7.93 7.32 15.74
N PRO A 197 8.78 6.74 14.84
CA PRO A 197 10.21 7.06 14.78
C PRO A 197 10.51 8.38 14.04
N GLY A 198 9.56 8.95 13.32
CA GLY A 198 9.74 10.13 12.47
C GLY A 198 9.01 10.00 11.15
N TYR A 199 9.15 10.99 10.27
CA TYR A 199 8.54 11.00 8.93
C TYR A 199 9.39 10.34 7.84
N HIS A 200 10.59 9.91 8.15
CA HIS A 200 11.54 9.44 7.14
C HIS A 200 11.11 8.18 6.37
N GLY A 201 10.30 7.30 6.97
CA GLY A 201 9.73 6.18 6.23
C GLY A 201 8.77 6.65 5.14
N TRP A 202 7.97 7.68 5.44
CA TRP A 202 7.06 8.34 4.50
C TRP A 202 7.85 9.05 3.39
N GLU A 203 8.85 9.86 3.75
CA GLU A 203 9.77 10.52 2.82
C GLU A 203 10.41 9.51 1.83
N ASP A 204 10.95 8.40 2.34
CA ASP A 204 11.59 7.38 1.52
C ASP A 204 10.59 6.67 0.57
N ASP A 205 9.32 6.47 0.98
CA ASP A 205 8.27 5.93 0.11
C ASP A 205 7.94 6.91 -1.02
N ASP A 206 7.69 8.17 -0.71
CA ASP A 206 7.29 9.18 -1.69
C ASP A 206 8.37 9.40 -2.75
N LEU A 207 9.64 9.49 -2.31
CA LEU A 207 10.77 9.56 -3.22
C LEU A 207 10.91 8.32 -4.09
N ALA A 208 10.61 7.13 -3.55
CA ALA A 208 10.61 5.88 -4.31
C ALA A 208 9.50 5.85 -5.37
N PHE A 209 8.31 6.41 -5.08
CA PHE A 209 7.20 6.44 -6.05
C PHE A 209 7.47 7.34 -7.24
N VAL A 210 8.16 8.47 -7.03
CA VAL A 210 8.51 9.42 -8.10
C VAL A 210 9.87 9.13 -8.75
N SER A 211 10.49 8.01 -8.42
CA SER A 211 11.75 7.53 -9.00
C SER A 211 11.55 6.25 -9.80
N ALA A 212 12.59 5.78 -10.49
CA ALA A 212 12.56 4.48 -11.17
C ALA A 212 12.29 3.35 -10.17
N TRP A 213 11.22 2.61 -10.35
CA TRP A 213 10.79 1.54 -9.43
C TRP A 213 11.77 0.37 -9.30
N GLY A 214 12.64 0.16 -10.31
CA GLY A 214 13.58 -0.95 -10.36
C GLY A 214 13.05 -2.21 -11.07
N PHE A 215 11.82 -2.15 -11.59
CA PHE A 215 11.19 -3.15 -12.46
C PHE A 215 10.15 -2.46 -13.35
N ARG A 216 9.64 -3.18 -14.37
CA ARG A 216 8.55 -2.68 -15.22
C ARG A 216 7.28 -3.51 -15.02
N PRO A 217 6.09 -2.90 -14.90
CA PRO A 217 4.82 -3.63 -14.77
C PRO A 217 4.58 -4.64 -15.89
N SER A 218 5.10 -4.39 -17.10
CA SER A 218 5.00 -5.30 -18.25
C SER A 218 5.81 -6.59 -18.12
N GLU A 219 6.72 -6.67 -17.14
CA GLU A 219 7.61 -7.84 -16.89
C GLU A 219 7.01 -8.82 -15.88
N LEU A 220 5.88 -8.48 -15.24
CA LEU A 220 5.20 -9.38 -14.32
C LEU A 220 4.76 -10.66 -15.04
N SER A 221 5.11 -11.80 -14.45
CA SER A 221 4.81 -13.13 -14.98
C SER A 221 3.93 -14.00 -14.10
N VAL A 222 3.65 -13.55 -12.87
CA VAL A 222 2.70 -14.20 -11.96
C VAL A 222 1.30 -13.60 -12.12
N PRO A 223 0.23 -14.32 -11.76
CA PRO A 223 -1.12 -13.76 -11.74
C PRO A 223 -1.20 -12.50 -10.90
N VAL A 224 -1.85 -11.45 -11.43
CA VAL A 224 -2.03 -10.17 -10.74
C VAL A 224 -3.51 -9.79 -10.73
N LEU A 225 -4.04 -9.48 -9.54
CA LEU A 225 -5.32 -8.82 -9.35
C LEU A 225 -5.09 -7.32 -9.15
N LEU A 226 -5.81 -6.49 -9.87
CA LEU A 226 -5.77 -5.03 -9.72
C LEU A 226 -7.17 -4.52 -9.35
N TRP A 227 -7.26 -3.81 -8.22
CA TRP A 227 -8.46 -3.06 -7.84
C TRP A 227 -8.21 -1.56 -7.91
N GLN A 228 -9.11 -0.84 -8.59
CA GLN A 228 -9.10 0.62 -8.59
C GLN A 228 -10.51 1.19 -8.52
N GLY A 229 -10.73 2.14 -7.62
CA GLY A 229 -12.00 2.83 -7.44
C GLY A 229 -12.15 4.06 -8.33
N ARG A 230 -13.34 4.22 -8.93
CA ARG A 230 -13.62 5.38 -9.80
C ARG A 230 -13.63 6.72 -9.05
N HIS A 231 -13.98 6.66 -7.76
CA HIS A 231 -14.10 7.83 -6.90
C HIS A 231 -12.85 8.09 -6.06
N ASP A 232 -11.74 7.40 -6.35
CA ASP A 232 -10.48 7.57 -5.63
C ASP A 232 -9.87 8.95 -5.93
N ARG A 233 -9.64 9.74 -4.87
CA ARG A 233 -9.04 11.07 -4.92
C ARG A 233 -7.63 11.10 -4.33
N MET A 234 -7.19 9.99 -3.70
CA MET A 234 -5.82 9.81 -3.24
C MET A 234 -4.95 9.28 -4.39
N VAL A 235 -5.41 8.20 -5.02
CA VAL A 235 -4.79 7.64 -6.23
C VAL A 235 -5.86 7.59 -7.33
N PRO A 236 -5.89 8.55 -8.26
CA PRO A 236 -6.94 8.66 -9.26
C PRO A 236 -7.12 7.42 -10.12
N TYR A 237 -8.33 7.21 -10.57
CA TYR A 237 -8.74 6.09 -11.43
C TYR A 237 -7.85 5.90 -12.67
N ALA A 238 -7.26 6.97 -13.18
CA ALA A 238 -6.34 6.94 -14.32
C ALA A 238 -5.09 6.10 -14.06
N HIS A 239 -4.60 6.02 -12.81
CA HIS A 239 -3.47 5.17 -12.42
C HIS A 239 -3.82 3.69 -12.58
N GLY A 240 -4.97 3.26 -12.06
CA GLY A 240 -5.43 1.89 -12.20
C GLY A 240 -5.68 1.50 -13.66
N LYS A 241 -6.25 2.40 -14.46
CA LYS A 241 -6.39 2.19 -15.91
C LYS A 241 -5.04 1.98 -16.58
N TRP A 242 -4.08 2.87 -16.29
CA TRP A 242 -2.74 2.76 -16.84
C TRP A 242 -2.09 1.42 -16.46
N LEU A 243 -2.17 1.01 -15.19
CA LEU A 243 -1.64 -0.28 -14.73
C LEU A 243 -2.35 -1.46 -15.42
N ALA A 244 -3.68 -1.39 -15.59
CA ALA A 244 -4.46 -2.41 -16.29
C ALA A 244 -4.04 -2.59 -17.76
N GLU A 245 -3.63 -1.52 -18.42
CA GLU A 245 -3.13 -1.52 -19.80
C GLU A 245 -1.68 -2.02 -19.92
N HIS A 246 -0.88 -1.93 -18.85
CA HIS A 246 0.56 -2.20 -18.86
C HIS A 246 0.97 -3.48 -18.13
N ILE A 247 0.09 -4.10 -17.34
CA ILE A 247 0.34 -5.41 -16.74
C ILE A 247 -0.31 -6.49 -17.61
N ARG A 248 0.51 -7.34 -18.19
CA ARG A 248 0.02 -8.39 -19.08
C ARG A 248 -0.81 -9.43 -18.33
N GLY A 249 -2.02 -9.71 -18.80
CA GLY A 249 -2.88 -10.75 -18.22
C GLY A 249 -3.46 -10.43 -16.84
N VAL A 250 -3.48 -9.16 -16.45
CA VAL A 250 -4.04 -8.71 -15.18
C VAL A 250 -5.55 -8.97 -15.09
N ASP A 251 -6.03 -9.46 -13.93
CA ASP A 251 -7.46 -9.41 -13.55
C ASP A 251 -7.76 -7.99 -13.03
N ALA A 252 -8.15 -7.09 -13.93
CA ALA A 252 -8.38 -5.69 -13.60
C ALA A 252 -9.84 -5.45 -13.21
N ARG A 253 -10.08 -5.05 -11.97
CA ARG A 253 -11.38 -4.73 -11.39
C ARG A 253 -11.48 -3.23 -11.13
N LEU A 254 -11.90 -2.52 -12.17
CA LEU A 254 -12.08 -1.08 -12.16
C LEU A 254 -13.47 -0.75 -11.63
N SER A 255 -13.61 -0.61 -10.31
CA SER A 255 -14.90 -0.45 -9.64
C SER A 255 -15.54 0.91 -9.88
N PRO A 256 -16.80 0.99 -10.34
CA PRO A 256 -17.51 2.25 -10.51
C PRO A 256 -17.96 2.86 -9.17
N ASP A 257 -18.07 2.05 -8.12
CA ASP A 257 -18.73 2.43 -6.85
C ASP A 257 -17.75 2.65 -5.69
N ASP A 258 -16.46 2.33 -5.88
CA ASP A 258 -15.48 2.45 -4.81
C ASP A 258 -14.63 3.72 -4.96
N GLY A 259 -14.14 4.21 -3.82
CA GLY A 259 -13.06 5.18 -3.68
C GLY A 259 -11.78 4.48 -3.20
N HIS A 260 -10.95 5.18 -2.45
CA HIS A 260 -9.70 4.67 -1.90
C HIS A 260 -9.92 3.77 -0.67
N LEU A 261 -10.64 4.32 0.32
CA LEU A 261 -10.87 3.66 1.61
C LEU A 261 -11.89 2.53 1.52
N THR A 262 -12.89 2.68 0.66
CA THR A 262 -13.87 1.61 0.42
C THR A 262 -13.24 0.38 -0.23
N LEU A 263 -12.19 0.51 -1.03
CA LEU A 263 -11.43 -0.64 -1.52
C LEU A 263 -10.76 -1.40 -0.36
N LEU A 264 -10.10 -0.69 0.56
CA LEU A 264 -9.51 -1.31 1.75
C LEU A 264 -10.57 -2.00 2.61
N GLU A 265 -11.71 -1.32 2.87
CA GLU A 265 -12.76 -1.85 3.74
C GLU A 265 -13.46 -3.08 3.15
N ARG A 266 -13.76 -3.07 1.83
CA ARG A 266 -14.71 -4.01 1.23
C ARG A 266 -14.07 -5.04 0.32
N ARG A 267 -12.93 -4.73 -0.34
CA ARG A 267 -12.36 -5.59 -1.39
C ARG A 267 -11.24 -6.51 -0.92
N VAL A 268 -10.73 -6.33 0.29
CA VAL A 268 -9.70 -7.24 0.83
C VAL A 268 -10.23 -8.67 1.02
N PRO A 269 -11.47 -8.93 1.50
CA PRO A 269 -11.99 -10.30 1.55
C PRO A 269 -12.12 -10.98 0.18
N GLU A 270 -12.46 -10.23 -0.88
CA GLU A 270 -12.48 -10.73 -2.25
C GLU A 270 -11.06 -10.99 -2.76
N THR A 271 -10.12 -10.12 -2.38
CA THR A 271 -8.69 -10.27 -2.68
C THR A 271 -8.10 -11.53 -2.02
N HIS A 272 -8.41 -11.78 -0.75
CA HIS A 272 -8.01 -13.01 -0.05
C HIS A 272 -8.54 -14.26 -0.76
N ALA A 273 -9.84 -14.25 -1.12
CA ALA A 273 -10.45 -15.36 -1.85
C ALA A 273 -9.75 -15.61 -3.21
N TRP A 274 -9.46 -14.55 -3.95
CA TRP A 274 -8.78 -14.64 -5.23
C TRP A 274 -7.36 -15.17 -5.10
N LEU A 275 -6.57 -14.64 -4.15
CA LEU A 275 -5.19 -15.09 -3.91
C LEU A 275 -5.12 -16.58 -3.55
N LEU A 276 -6.09 -17.08 -2.78
CA LEU A 276 -6.14 -18.50 -2.40
C LEU A 276 -6.32 -19.45 -3.59
N THR A 277 -6.89 -18.99 -4.71
CA THR A 277 -7.07 -19.85 -5.90
C THR A 277 -5.76 -20.17 -6.62
N HIS A 278 -4.64 -19.57 -6.20
CA HIS A 278 -3.31 -19.72 -6.82
C HIS A 278 -2.31 -20.52 -5.98
N PHE A 279 -2.72 -21.07 -4.82
CA PHE A 279 -1.86 -21.91 -3.99
C PHE A 279 -1.81 -23.38 -4.38
#